data_2e8cd5ca68bc26ecc69a41b5e797273f
#
_entry.id   2e8cd5ca68bc26ecc69a41b5e797273f
#
_cell.length_a   1.000
_cell.length_b   1.000
_cell.length_c   1.000
_cell.angle_alpha   90.00
_cell.angle_beta   90.00
_cell.angle_gamma   90.00
#
_symmetry.space_group_name_H-M   'P 1'
#
loop_
_entity.id
_entity.type
_entity.pdbx_description
1 polymer ?
#
loop_
_entity_poly.entity_id
_entity_poly.type
_entity_poly.pdbx_seq_one_letter_code
_entity_poly.pdbx_strand_id
1 'polypeptide(L)'
;GIESTAGQVTGVRVHGKTLACDAVVIALGPWSGQALTGMEHVLPVLPLKGQILHLEAPAEPFRYHLAGPGQIVHKADGLVWIASTEEEAGFDVSLTEAARDTLMARAVKMVPSLAELKLVRQTACIRPITPDRQPIVGNVPNMSGAYLATGAGKKGILFGPLMGRAVADLVMSGDTKLPIEPLSPERFDQ
;
A
#
# COMPACT_ATOMS: atom_id res chain seq x y z
N GLY A 1 -9.59 17.29 4.15
CA GLY A 1 -10.97 16.86 3.84
C GLY A 1 -11.35 17.20 2.41
N ILE A 2 -12.35 16.52 1.89
CA ILE A 2 -12.92 16.80 0.56
C ILE A 2 -14.15 17.69 0.77
N GLU A 3 -14.28 18.72 -0.04
CA GLU A 3 -15.46 19.59 -0.05
C GLU A 3 -16.32 19.27 -1.28
N SER A 4 -17.62 19.15 -1.05
CA SER A 4 -18.57 18.83 -2.09
C SER A 4 -19.89 19.61 -1.90
N THR A 5 -20.59 19.84 -2.99
CA THR A 5 -21.93 20.45 -3.00
C THR A 5 -22.84 19.61 -3.86
N ALA A 6 -23.97 19.15 -3.32
CA ALA A 6 -24.92 18.28 -4.01
C ALA A 6 -24.26 17.03 -4.65
N GLY A 7 -23.29 16.41 -3.96
CA GLY A 7 -22.58 15.23 -4.45
C GLY A 7 -21.48 15.51 -5.49
N GLN A 8 -21.20 16.77 -5.81
CA GLN A 8 -20.11 17.16 -6.71
C GLN A 8 -18.94 17.72 -5.92
N VAL A 9 -17.71 17.24 -6.18
CA VAL A 9 -16.47 17.81 -5.63
C VAL A 9 -16.35 19.28 -6.02
N THR A 10 -16.01 20.12 -5.05
CA THR A 10 -15.77 21.56 -5.24
C THR A 10 -14.39 22.00 -4.74
N GLY A 11 -13.71 21.15 -3.96
CA GLY A 11 -12.40 21.47 -3.46
C GLY A 11 -11.83 20.46 -2.46
N VAL A 12 -10.60 20.71 -2.05
CA VAL A 12 -9.90 19.97 -1.00
C VAL A 12 -9.45 20.95 0.08
N ARG A 13 -9.77 20.64 1.34
CA ARG A 13 -9.36 21.43 2.49
C ARG A 13 -8.01 20.97 3.02
N VAL A 14 -7.03 21.87 2.99
CA VAL A 14 -5.65 21.63 3.43
C VAL A 14 -5.26 22.75 4.40
N HIS A 15 -4.89 22.39 5.63
CA HIS A 15 -4.49 23.35 6.68
C HIS A 15 -5.46 24.53 6.85
N GLY A 16 -6.77 24.25 6.84
CA GLY A 16 -7.82 25.25 7.02
C GLY A 16 -8.12 26.10 5.78
N LYS A 17 -7.44 25.89 4.66
CA LYS A 17 -7.71 26.55 3.38
C LYS A 17 -8.33 25.58 2.39
N THR A 18 -9.29 26.06 1.61
CA THR A 18 -9.87 25.27 0.52
C THR A 18 -9.12 25.57 -0.78
N LEU A 19 -8.66 24.52 -1.41
CA LEU A 19 -8.16 24.53 -2.78
C LEU A 19 -9.29 24.08 -3.69
N ALA A 20 -9.82 24.98 -4.50
CA ALA A 20 -10.89 24.65 -5.44
C ALA A 20 -10.39 23.67 -6.51
N CYS A 21 -11.18 22.64 -6.80
CA CYS A 21 -10.90 21.67 -7.85
C CYS A 21 -12.20 20.98 -8.27
N ASP A 22 -12.24 20.52 -9.51
CA ASP A 22 -13.38 19.78 -10.09
C ASP A 22 -13.22 18.26 -9.93
N ALA A 23 -11.99 17.80 -9.62
CA ALA A 23 -11.67 16.40 -9.43
C ALA A 23 -10.64 16.19 -8.30
N VAL A 24 -10.79 15.09 -7.55
CA VAL A 24 -9.86 14.66 -6.51
C VAL A 24 -9.57 13.16 -6.62
N VAL A 25 -8.30 12.79 -6.51
CA VAL A 25 -7.89 11.38 -6.47
C VAL A 25 -7.42 11.05 -5.04
N ILE A 26 -8.08 10.07 -4.42
CA ILE A 26 -7.75 9.57 -3.10
C ILE A 26 -6.76 8.40 -3.26
N ALA A 27 -5.47 8.72 -3.09
CA ALA A 27 -4.37 7.77 -3.18
C ALA A 27 -3.56 7.71 -1.86
N LEU A 28 -4.25 7.78 -0.73
CA LEU A 28 -3.67 7.97 0.61
C LEU A 28 -3.19 6.66 1.26
N GLY A 29 -3.11 5.57 0.50
CA GLY A 29 -2.66 4.28 1.03
C GLY A 29 -3.48 3.85 2.24
N PRO A 30 -2.84 3.49 3.38
CA PRO A 30 -3.56 2.98 4.57
C PRO A 30 -4.47 4.04 5.23
N TRP A 31 -4.31 5.32 4.90
CA TRP A 31 -5.17 6.41 5.39
C TRP A 31 -6.38 6.70 4.49
N SER A 32 -6.53 5.97 3.39
CA SER A 32 -7.64 6.21 2.44
C SER A 32 -9.02 6.08 3.08
N GLY A 33 -9.19 5.14 4.02
CA GLY A 33 -10.44 5.00 4.77
C GLY A 33 -10.80 6.22 5.62
N GLN A 34 -9.80 6.99 6.04
CA GLN A 34 -10.02 8.21 6.85
C GLN A 34 -10.44 9.41 5.98
N ALA A 35 -10.08 9.42 4.70
CA ALA A 35 -10.41 10.53 3.79
C ALA A 35 -11.90 10.68 3.54
N LEU A 36 -12.67 9.60 3.68
CA LEU A 36 -14.12 9.55 3.50
C LEU A 36 -14.88 9.45 4.84
N THR A 37 -14.23 9.72 5.98
CA THR A 37 -14.87 9.70 7.28
C THR A 37 -16.01 10.74 7.33
N GLY A 38 -17.21 10.29 7.71
CA GLY A 38 -18.43 11.14 7.73
C GLY A 38 -19.21 11.14 6.42
N MET A 39 -18.77 10.39 5.41
CA MET A 39 -19.52 10.12 4.18
C MET A 39 -20.29 8.79 4.30
N GLU A 40 -21.29 8.56 3.44
CA GLU A 40 -22.12 7.35 3.49
C GLU A 40 -21.33 6.06 3.25
N HIS A 41 -20.17 6.14 2.60
CA HIS A 41 -19.36 4.97 2.25
C HIS A 41 -18.13 4.84 3.13
N VAL A 42 -17.99 3.70 3.76
CA VAL A 42 -16.77 3.32 4.50
C VAL A 42 -15.88 2.50 3.58
N LEU A 43 -14.71 3.04 3.25
CA LEU A 43 -13.70 2.26 2.52
C LEU A 43 -13.03 1.28 3.49
N PRO A 44 -13.14 -0.02 3.27
CA PRO A 44 -12.54 -1.04 4.13
C PRO A 44 -11.04 -1.20 3.82
N VAL A 45 -10.28 -0.11 3.92
CA VAL A 45 -8.83 -0.12 3.79
C VAL A 45 -8.21 -0.18 5.18
N LEU A 46 -7.55 -1.28 5.48
CA LEU A 46 -6.95 -1.57 6.78
C LEU A 46 -5.44 -1.40 6.72
N PRO A 47 -4.82 -0.93 7.81
CA PRO A 47 -3.38 -0.86 7.94
C PRO A 47 -2.80 -2.26 8.23
N LEU A 48 -1.91 -2.76 7.38
CA LEU A 48 -1.16 -4.00 7.59
C LEU A 48 0.31 -3.68 7.77
N LYS A 49 0.80 -3.80 8.99
CA LYS A 49 2.21 -3.57 9.31
C LYS A 49 3.09 -4.68 8.72
N GLY A 50 4.28 -4.31 8.29
CA GLY A 50 5.31 -5.24 7.88
C GLY A 50 6.68 -4.75 8.24
N GLN A 51 7.49 -5.64 8.82
CA GLN A 51 8.86 -5.37 9.20
C GLN A 51 9.83 -6.05 8.23
N ILE A 52 10.98 -5.43 8.03
CA ILE A 52 12.04 -5.87 7.10
C ILE A 52 13.38 -5.73 7.82
N LEU A 53 14.26 -6.71 7.64
CA LEU A 53 15.65 -6.63 8.05
C LEU A 53 16.53 -6.25 6.87
N HIS A 54 17.55 -5.48 7.15
CA HIS A 54 18.57 -5.08 6.17
C HIS A 54 19.93 -5.53 6.73
N LEU A 55 20.53 -6.52 6.07
CA LEU A 55 21.83 -7.06 6.42
C LEU A 55 22.91 -6.49 5.51
N GLU A 56 24.15 -6.50 5.96
CA GLU A 56 25.30 -6.29 5.09
C GLU A 56 25.29 -7.29 3.93
N ALA A 57 25.78 -6.89 2.76
CA ALA A 57 25.87 -7.82 1.64
C ALA A 57 26.97 -8.86 1.89
N PRO A 58 26.76 -10.12 1.47
CA PRO A 58 27.83 -11.09 1.42
C PRO A 58 28.90 -10.69 0.36
N ALA A 59 30.09 -11.23 0.48
CA ALA A 59 31.18 -10.98 -0.48
C ALA A 59 30.75 -11.30 -1.93
N GLU A 60 29.95 -12.34 -2.11
CA GLU A 60 29.30 -12.67 -3.37
C GLU A 60 27.80 -12.33 -3.30
N PRO A 61 27.36 -11.25 -3.97
CA PRO A 61 25.96 -10.82 -3.95
C PRO A 61 25.02 -11.85 -4.57
N PHE A 62 23.83 -12.01 -3.98
CA PHE A 62 22.78 -12.82 -4.59
C PHE A 62 22.32 -12.21 -5.92
N ARG A 63 22.36 -13.02 -6.98
CA ARG A 63 21.94 -12.61 -8.34
C ARG A 63 20.43 -12.67 -8.52
N TYR A 64 19.73 -13.38 -7.64
CA TYR A 64 18.32 -13.67 -7.78
C TYR A 64 17.57 -13.29 -6.52
N HIS A 65 16.31 -12.96 -6.67
CA HIS A 65 15.34 -12.88 -5.58
C HIS A 65 15.00 -14.32 -5.16
N LEU A 66 15.21 -14.61 -3.88
CA LEU A 66 14.85 -15.90 -3.29
C LEU A 66 13.49 -15.75 -2.58
N ALA A 67 12.55 -16.61 -2.94
CA ALA A 67 11.21 -16.66 -2.35
C ALA A 67 10.95 -18.04 -1.73
N GLY A 68 10.35 -18.05 -0.54
CA GLY A 68 10.04 -19.25 0.22
C GLY A 68 9.29 -18.89 1.49
N PRO A 69 9.66 -19.45 2.65
CA PRO A 69 9.12 -19.02 3.95
C PRO A 69 9.33 -17.54 4.27
N GLY A 70 10.27 -16.90 3.58
CA GLY A 70 10.54 -15.47 3.55
C GLY A 70 10.95 -15.04 2.15
N GLN A 71 11.34 -13.78 2.02
CA GLN A 71 11.91 -13.23 0.79
C GLN A 71 13.28 -12.65 1.10
N ILE A 72 14.28 -12.99 0.29
CA ILE A 72 15.65 -12.50 0.42
C ILE A 72 16.01 -11.83 -0.90
N VAL A 73 16.35 -10.54 -0.84
CA VAL A 73 16.62 -9.73 -2.04
C VAL A 73 17.86 -8.88 -1.80
N HIS A 74 18.84 -8.98 -2.69
CA HIS A 74 19.92 -8.00 -2.74
C HIS A 74 19.42 -6.74 -3.46
N LYS A 75 19.59 -5.59 -2.83
CA LYS A 75 19.10 -4.30 -3.32
C LYS A 75 20.23 -3.40 -3.82
N ALA A 76 19.87 -2.40 -4.61
CA ALA A 76 20.81 -1.42 -5.15
C ALA A 76 21.51 -0.56 -4.09
N ASP A 77 20.98 -0.54 -2.86
CA ASP A 77 21.62 0.11 -1.71
C ASP A 77 22.79 -0.71 -1.12
N GLY A 78 23.12 -1.85 -1.74
CA GLY A 78 24.19 -2.74 -1.30
C GLY A 78 23.83 -3.62 -0.11
N LEU A 79 22.55 -3.67 0.31
CA LEU A 79 22.10 -4.46 1.44
C LEU A 79 21.28 -5.68 0.98
N VAL A 80 21.30 -6.72 1.81
CA VAL A 80 20.37 -7.85 1.69
C VAL A 80 19.14 -7.57 2.53
N TRP A 81 17.97 -7.51 1.88
CA TRP A 81 16.70 -7.32 2.53
C TRP A 81 16.03 -8.65 2.80
N ILE A 82 15.68 -8.91 4.05
CA ILE A 82 14.87 -10.04 4.47
C ILE A 82 13.47 -9.53 4.77
N ALA A 83 12.50 -9.95 3.98
CA ALA A 83 11.13 -9.45 4.02
C ALA A 83 10.13 -10.61 4.13
N SER A 84 8.99 -10.38 4.65
CA SER A 84 8.53 -9.38 5.60
C SER A 84 7.51 -10.03 6.54
N THR A 85 7.26 -9.44 7.67
CA THR A 85 6.12 -9.81 8.52
C THR A 85 4.80 -9.31 7.93
N GLU A 86 3.69 -9.81 8.45
CA GLU A 86 2.34 -9.30 8.33
C GLU A 86 1.73 -9.24 9.72
N GLU A 87 1.43 -8.04 10.19
CA GLU A 87 0.98 -7.81 11.56
C GLU A 87 -0.24 -6.88 11.56
N GLU A 88 -1.30 -7.30 12.23
CA GLU A 88 -2.48 -6.49 12.48
C GLU A 88 -2.24 -5.60 13.70
N ALA A 89 -1.44 -4.56 13.53
CA ALA A 89 -1.00 -3.64 14.58
C ALA A 89 -1.56 -2.22 14.41
N GLY A 90 -2.60 -2.06 13.58
CA GLY A 90 -3.12 -0.73 13.26
C GLY A 90 -2.03 0.14 12.64
N PHE A 91 -1.93 1.38 13.10
CA PHE A 91 -0.93 2.35 12.63
C PHE A 91 0.37 2.32 13.45
N ASP A 92 0.57 1.34 14.34
CA ASP A 92 1.83 1.18 15.06
C ASP A 92 2.96 0.72 14.11
N VAL A 93 4.03 1.47 14.06
CA VAL A 93 5.27 1.19 13.28
C VAL A 93 6.46 0.86 14.17
N SER A 94 6.24 0.54 15.43
CA SER A 94 7.32 0.14 16.35
C SER A 94 8.02 -1.12 15.85
N LEU A 95 9.33 -1.20 16.06
CA LEU A 95 10.14 -2.37 15.73
C LEU A 95 10.09 -3.36 16.89
N THR A 96 10.03 -4.66 16.58
CA THR A 96 9.98 -5.70 17.59
C THR A 96 11.08 -6.73 17.42
N GLU A 97 11.64 -7.21 18.55
CA GLU A 97 12.63 -8.29 18.54
C GLU A 97 12.04 -9.59 18.01
N ALA A 98 10.79 -9.88 18.36
CA ALA A 98 10.09 -11.08 17.89
C ALA A 98 10.00 -11.14 16.36
N ALA A 99 9.72 -10.00 15.69
CA ALA A 99 9.73 -9.92 14.22
C ALA A 99 11.14 -10.13 13.66
N ARG A 100 12.16 -9.51 14.28
CA ARG A 100 13.56 -9.70 13.89
C ARG A 100 13.93 -11.18 13.93
N ASP A 101 13.69 -11.83 15.05
CA ASP A 101 14.11 -13.21 15.28
C ASP A 101 13.36 -14.17 14.33
N THR A 102 12.06 -13.91 14.10
CA THR A 102 11.26 -14.68 13.14
C THR A 102 11.80 -14.55 11.71
N LEU A 103 12.10 -13.32 11.27
CA LEU A 103 12.62 -13.07 9.93
C LEU A 103 14.01 -13.68 9.74
N MET A 104 14.91 -13.54 10.74
CA MET A 104 16.23 -14.17 10.69
C MET A 104 16.13 -15.69 10.65
N ALA A 105 15.31 -16.30 11.50
CA ALA A 105 15.13 -17.76 11.50
C ALA A 105 14.64 -18.30 10.13
N ARG A 106 13.68 -17.59 9.51
CA ARG A 106 13.19 -17.96 8.15
C ARG A 106 14.28 -17.81 7.10
N ALA A 107 15.05 -16.72 7.15
CA ALA A 107 16.11 -16.46 6.19
C ALA A 107 17.26 -17.45 6.30
N VAL A 108 17.74 -17.73 7.52
CA VAL A 108 18.81 -18.70 7.78
C VAL A 108 18.42 -20.10 7.38
N LYS A 109 17.14 -20.49 7.54
CA LYS A 109 16.63 -21.76 7.04
C LYS A 109 16.73 -21.89 5.50
N MET A 110 16.60 -20.76 4.77
CA MET A 110 16.74 -20.75 3.32
C MET A 110 18.20 -20.65 2.88
N VAL A 111 18.99 -19.80 3.57
CA VAL A 111 20.39 -19.50 3.25
C VAL A 111 21.16 -19.42 4.57
N PRO A 112 21.78 -20.54 5.02
CA PRO A 112 22.46 -20.59 6.32
C PRO A 112 23.54 -19.53 6.55
N SER A 113 24.27 -19.13 5.50
CA SER A 113 25.33 -18.12 5.61
C SER A 113 24.83 -16.71 6.01
N LEU A 114 23.52 -16.45 5.93
CA LEU A 114 22.95 -15.18 6.41
C LEU A 114 23.08 -15.00 7.93
N ALA A 115 23.28 -16.10 8.68
CA ALA A 115 23.51 -16.04 10.13
C ALA A 115 24.77 -15.25 10.51
N GLU A 116 25.73 -15.19 9.60
CA GLU A 116 27.03 -14.52 9.81
C GLU A 116 27.02 -13.04 9.42
N LEU A 117 25.95 -12.60 8.72
CA LEU A 117 25.87 -11.23 8.24
C LEU A 117 25.36 -10.29 9.35
N LYS A 118 25.96 -9.12 9.41
CA LYS A 118 25.58 -8.10 10.38
C LYS A 118 24.26 -7.45 10.01
N LEU A 119 23.36 -7.34 10.99
CA LEU A 119 22.15 -6.53 10.88
C LEU A 119 22.52 -5.04 10.90
N VAL A 120 22.23 -4.35 9.79
CA VAL A 120 22.48 -2.90 9.65
C VAL A 120 21.32 -2.11 10.23
N ARG A 121 20.07 -2.52 9.89
CA ARG A 121 18.85 -1.87 10.38
C ARG A 121 17.64 -2.80 10.24
N GLN A 122 16.62 -2.48 11.02
CA GLN A 122 15.25 -3.00 10.88
C GLN A 122 14.35 -1.83 10.53
N THR A 123 13.35 -2.05 9.69
CA THR A 123 12.36 -1.05 9.31
C THR A 123 10.96 -1.61 9.40
N ALA A 124 9.98 -0.76 9.64
CA ALA A 124 8.56 -1.09 9.58
C ALA A 124 7.83 -0.10 8.68
N CYS A 125 6.82 -0.59 7.98
CA CYS A 125 5.90 0.24 7.20
C CYS A 125 4.50 -0.35 7.25
N ILE A 126 3.51 0.47 6.89
CA ILE A 126 2.11 0.09 6.86
C ILE A 126 1.66 0.00 5.41
N ARG A 127 1.01 -1.10 5.06
CA ARG A 127 0.44 -1.34 3.73
C ARG A 127 -1.06 -1.15 3.77
N PRO A 128 -1.67 -0.55 2.75
CA PRO A 128 -3.13 -0.51 2.61
C PRO A 128 -3.64 -1.88 2.16
N ILE A 129 -4.40 -2.57 3.01
CA ILE A 129 -5.00 -3.85 2.64
C ILE A 129 -6.51 -3.75 2.67
N THR A 130 -7.16 -4.45 1.76
CA THR A 130 -8.61 -4.66 1.73
C THR A 130 -8.94 -6.07 2.23
N PRO A 131 -10.18 -6.34 2.68
CA PRO A 131 -10.59 -7.68 3.12
C PRO A 131 -10.39 -8.78 2.06
N ASP A 132 -10.62 -8.44 0.79
CA ASP A 132 -10.45 -9.35 -0.35
C ASP A 132 -9.05 -9.34 -0.95
N ARG A 133 -8.14 -8.52 -0.40
CA ARG A 133 -6.76 -8.35 -0.85
C ARG A 133 -6.61 -7.86 -2.30
N GLN A 134 -7.66 -7.23 -2.86
CA GLN A 134 -7.63 -6.61 -4.17
C GLN A 134 -7.56 -5.08 -4.05
N PRO A 135 -6.93 -4.38 -5.00
CA PRO A 135 -6.95 -2.91 -5.03
C PRO A 135 -8.36 -2.35 -5.09
N ILE A 136 -8.52 -1.10 -4.70
CA ILE A 136 -9.71 -0.30 -4.97
C ILE A 136 -9.34 0.75 -6.02
N VAL A 137 -10.01 0.71 -7.15
CA VAL A 137 -9.82 1.65 -8.28
C VAL A 137 -11.18 1.98 -8.86
N GLY A 138 -11.50 3.26 -8.98
CA GLY A 138 -12.76 3.69 -9.56
C GLY A 138 -13.29 4.98 -8.98
N ASN A 139 -14.54 5.29 -9.26
CA ASN A 139 -15.25 6.44 -8.72
C ASN A 139 -15.60 6.22 -7.24
N VAL A 140 -15.62 7.29 -6.46
CA VAL A 140 -16.26 7.26 -5.13
C VAL A 140 -17.79 7.22 -5.36
N PRO A 141 -18.51 6.25 -4.78
CA PRO A 141 -19.96 6.20 -4.94
C PRO A 141 -20.62 7.51 -4.45
N ASN A 142 -21.66 7.93 -5.13
CA ASN A 142 -22.44 9.15 -4.82
C ASN A 142 -21.62 10.47 -4.73
N MET A 143 -20.39 10.47 -5.28
CA MET A 143 -19.54 11.67 -5.29
C MET A 143 -18.88 11.87 -6.66
N SER A 144 -19.49 12.69 -7.48
CA SER A 144 -18.95 13.07 -8.78
C SER A 144 -17.65 13.87 -8.62
N GLY A 145 -16.64 13.57 -9.44
CA GLY A 145 -15.32 14.19 -9.36
C GLY A 145 -14.39 13.59 -8.29
N ALA A 146 -14.82 12.56 -7.55
CA ALA A 146 -13.95 11.86 -6.60
C ALA A 146 -13.58 10.45 -7.09
N TYR A 147 -12.31 10.12 -7.03
CA TYR A 147 -11.75 8.87 -7.55
C TYR A 147 -10.84 8.20 -6.52
N LEU A 148 -10.70 6.88 -6.63
CA LEU A 148 -9.92 6.03 -5.72
C LEU A 148 -8.82 5.28 -6.46
N ALA A 149 -7.62 5.23 -5.85
CA ALA A 149 -6.51 4.37 -6.23
C ALA A 149 -5.77 3.93 -4.96
N THR A 150 -6.21 2.85 -4.32
CA THR A 150 -5.70 2.43 -3.02
C THR A 150 -5.82 0.92 -2.79
N GLY A 151 -5.48 0.42 -1.62
CA GLY A 151 -5.78 -0.95 -1.20
C GLY A 151 -4.91 -2.07 -1.81
N ALA A 152 -3.87 -1.74 -2.57
CA ALA A 152 -3.08 -2.72 -3.33
C ALA A 152 -2.12 -3.57 -2.48
N GLY A 153 -2.09 -3.41 -1.16
CA GLY A 153 -1.33 -4.21 -0.22
C GLY A 153 0.16 -4.32 -0.56
N LYS A 154 0.66 -5.54 -0.69
CA LYS A 154 2.07 -5.82 -1.03
C LYS A 154 2.41 -5.56 -2.50
N LYS A 155 1.42 -5.44 -3.37
CA LYS A 155 1.59 -5.32 -4.82
C LYS A 155 1.43 -3.88 -5.32
N GLY A 156 1.34 -2.88 -4.41
CA GLY A 156 1.06 -1.49 -4.75
C GLY A 156 2.05 -0.89 -5.76
N ILE A 157 3.35 -1.16 -5.61
CA ILE A 157 4.37 -0.68 -6.57
C ILE A 157 4.17 -1.34 -7.95
N LEU A 158 3.83 -2.62 -7.99
CA LEU A 158 3.59 -3.35 -9.24
C LEU A 158 2.33 -2.85 -9.97
N PHE A 159 1.24 -2.64 -9.23
CA PHE A 159 -0.04 -2.21 -9.80
C PHE A 159 -0.16 -0.68 -9.96
N GLY A 160 0.65 0.09 -9.25
CA GLY A 160 0.57 1.55 -9.23
C GLY A 160 0.47 2.21 -10.61
N PRO A 161 1.30 1.84 -11.60
CA PRO A 161 1.22 2.42 -12.94
C PRO A 161 -0.14 2.17 -13.62
N LEU A 162 -0.70 0.96 -13.53
CA LEU A 162 -2.01 0.63 -14.12
C LEU A 162 -3.16 1.28 -13.35
N MET A 163 -3.10 1.32 -12.03
CA MET A 163 -4.07 2.03 -11.20
C MET A 163 -4.09 3.52 -11.52
N GLY A 164 -2.91 4.13 -11.64
CA GLY A 164 -2.77 5.53 -12.03
C GLY A 164 -3.31 5.82 -13.43
N ARG A 165 -3.06 4.92 -14.39
CA ARG A 165 -3.60 5.03 -15.75
C ARG A 165 -5.13 4.94 -15.77
N ALA A 166 -5.70 3.96 -15.06
CA ALA A 166 -7.15 3.80 -14.99
C ALA A 166 -7.83 5.05 -14.43
N VAL A 167 -7.31 5.59 -13.32
CA VAL A 167 -7.85 6.80 -12.70
C VAL A 167 -7.67 8.02 -13.60
N ALA A 168 -6.54 8.16 -14.30
CA ALA A 168 -6.36 9.24 -15.26
C ALA A 168 -7.37 9.18 -16.41
N ASP A 169 -7.64 7.99 -16.93
CA ASP A 169 -8.66 7.80 -17.97
C ASP A 169 -10.07 8.19 -17.44
N LEU A 170 -10.42 7.77 -16.20
CA LEU A 170 -11.70 8.15 -15.57
C LEU A 170 -11.83 9.66 -15.37
N VAL A 171 -10.78 10.33 -14.90
CA VAL A 171 -10.78 11.80 -14.71
C VAL A 171 -10.94 12.53 -16.03
N MET A 172 -10.28 12.06 -17.10
CA MET A 172 -10.20 12.77 -18.38
C MET A 172 -11.40 12.49 -19.30
N SER A 173 -11.94 11.28 -19.26
CA SER A 173 -12.97 10.83 -20.20
C SER A 173 -14.19 10.18 -19.55
N GLY A 174 -14.17 9.99 -18.24
CA GLY A 174 -15.26 9.31 -17.52
C GLY A 174 -15.26 7.78 -17.66
N ASP A 175 -14.35 7.21 -18.46
CA ASP A 175 -14.29 5.78 -18.75
C ASP A 175 -12.85 5.33 -18.98
N THR A 176 -12.58 4.03 -18.79
CA THR A 176 -11.29 3.39 -19.08
C THR A 176 -11.47 2.05 -19.77
N LYS A 177 -10.55 1.71 -20.66
CA LYS A 177 -10.52 0.38 -21.31
C LYS A 177 -9.88 -0.70 -20.44
N LEU A 178 -9.36 -0.34 -19.27
CA LEU A 178 -8.80 -1.30 -18.33
C LEU A 178 -9.93 -2.01 -17.57
N PRO A 179 -9.83 -3.33 -17.33
CA PRO A 179 -10.88 -4.10 -16.65
C PRO A 179 -10.85 -3.83 -15.13
N ILE A 180 -11.38 -2.69 -14.72
CA ILE A 180 -11.41 -2.26 -13.31
C ILE A 180 -12.74 -2.53 -12.59
N GLU A 181 -13.76 -3.04 -13.27
CA GLU A 181 -15.06 -3.32 -12.68
C GLU A 181 -14.95 -4.21 -11.42
N PRO A 182 -14.13 -5.27 -11.38
CA PRO A 182 -13.94 -6.06 -10.16
C PRO A 182 -13.25 -5.30 -9.03
N LEU A 183 -12.66 -4.15 -9.33
CA LEU A 183 -11.92 -3.30 -8.38
C LEU A 183 -12.73 -2.11 -7.89
N SER A 184 -13.99 -1.96 -8.36
CA SER A 184 -14.91 -0.91 -7.91
C SER A 184 -15.06 -0.92 -6.38
N PRO A 185 -15.10 0.25 -5.71
CA PRO A 185 -15.43 0.32 -4.29
C PRO A 185 -16.83 -0.23 -3.96
N GLU A 186 -17.78 -0.17 -4.87
CA GLU A 186 -19.16 -0.67 -4.71
C GLU A 186 -19.23 -2.17 -4.38
N ARG A 187 -18.17 -2.95 -4.64
CA ARG A 187 -18.12 -4.37 -4.26
C ARG A 187 -18.16 -4.61 -2.76
N PHE A 188 -18.03 -3.56 -1.97
CA PHE A 188 -18.14 -3.61 -0.51
C PHE A 188 -19.48 -3.08 0.04
N ASP A 189 -20.38 -2.63 -0.82
CA ASP A 189 -21.70 -2.07 -0.45
C ASP A 189 -22.78 -3.16 -0.24
N GLN A 190 -22.39 -4.38 0.21
CA GLN A 190 -23.30 -5.52 0.45
C GLN A 190 -23.72 -5.61 1.91
#